data_16dcf5187cd73bc15fe2573577d3ab2f
#
_entry.id   16dcf5187cd73bc15fe2573577d3ab2f
#
_cell.length_a   1.000
_cell.length_b   1.000
_cell.length_c   1.000
_cell.angle_alpha   90.00
_cell.angle_beta   90.00
_cell.angle_gamma   90.00
#
_symmetry.space_group_name_H-M   'P 1'
#
loop_
_entity.id
_entity.type
_entity.pdbx_description
1 polymer ?
#
loop_
_entity_poly.entity_id
_entity_poly.type
_entity_poly.pdbx_seq_one_letter_code
_entity_poly.pdbx_strand_id
1 'polypeptide(L)'
;RESVRLAREEKKLKEITDINSEDEISGGLIIENEEETKSDFDTNNWKRRYHLVVLAKSKRGLENLFTLVKKSYTDGFYRFPRIDFDLLKLHREGLVVSTACIGGYPASLIARGEAAGKSDSDIVLDLENMSDRFIDSVGRENFNLEIQFTSLSMQHKTNKHLISLH
;
A
#
# COMPACT_ATOMS: atom_id res chain seq x y z
N ARG A 1 -45.96 2.09 -7.64
CA ARG A 1 -44.88 3.09 -7.85
C ARG A 1 -44.10 3.38 -6.55
N GLU A 2 -44.77 3.35 -5.41
CA GLU A 2 -44.17 3.62 -4.07
C GLU A 2 -43.27 2.45 -3.60
N SER A 3 -43.65 1.21 -3.84
CA SER A 3 -42.86 0.03 -3.52
C SER A 3 -41.51 -0.03 -4.27
N VAL A 4 -41.46 0.45 -5.50
CA VAL A 4 -40.22 0.50 -6.30
C VAL A 4 -39.28 1.62 -5.80
N ARG A 5 -39.86 2.70 -5.26
CA ARG A 5 -39.07 3.80 -4.65
C ARG A 5 -38.45 3.36 -3.34
N LEU A 6 -39.20 2.69 -2.49
CA LEU A 6 -38.71 2.13 -1.21
C LEU A 6 -37.60 1.10 -1.44
N ALA A 7 -37.77 0.17 -2.38
CA ALA A 7 -36.73 -0.80 -2.71
C ALA A 7 -35.44 -0.15 -3.27
N ARG A 8 -35.55 0.98 -3.98
CA ARG A 8 -34.37 1.75 -4.42
C ARG A 8 -33.69 2.50 -3.29
N GLU A 9 -34.45 3.03 -2.33
CA GLU A 9 -33.92 3.69 -1.14
C GLU A 9 -33.25 2.70 -0.20
N GLU A 10 -33.85 1.51 0.01
CA GLU A 10 -33.23 0.42 0.78
C GLU A 10 -31.92 -0.08 0.14
N LYS A 11 -31.88 -0.21 -1.19
CA LYS A 11 -30.66 -0.60 -1.90
C LYS A 11 -29.57 0.46 -1.78
N LYS A 12 -29.92 1.75 -1.88
CA LYS A 12 -28.98 2.85 -1.64
C LYS A 12 -28.49 2.90 -0.20
N LEU A 13 -29.37 2.63 0.77
CA LEU A 13 -28.98 2.59 2.20
C LEU A 13 -28.01 1.43 2.45
N LYS A 14 -28.24 0.24 1.87
CA LYS A 14 -27.30 -0.88 1.95
C LYS A 14 -25.96 -0.56 1.32
N GLU A 15 -25.93 0.01 0.13
CA GLU A 15 -24.69 0.44 -0.53
C GLU A 15 -23.91 1.48 0.32
N ILE A 16 -24.60 2.38 1.02
CA ILE A 16 -23.97 3.35 1.93
C ILE A 16 -23.49 2.69 3.23
N THR A 17 -24.22 1.72 3.76
CA THR A 17 -23.84 0.99 4.99
C THR A 17 -22.65 0.08 4.72
N ASP A 18 -22.61 -0.57 3.56
CA ASP A 18 -21.48 -1.39 3.12
C ASP A 18 -20.20 -0.54 2.90
N ILE A 19 -20.34 0.68 2.35
CA ILE A 19 -19.23 1.63 2.20
C ILE A 19 -18.71 2.11 3.57
N ASN A 20 -19.60 2.41 4.52
CA ASN A 20 -19.21 2.89 5.84
C ASN A 20 -18.62 1.78 6.74
N SER A 21 -19.03 0.51 6.56
CA SER A 21 -18.45 -0.63 7.29
C SER A 21 -17.03 -0.98 6.81
N GLU A 22 -16.69 -0.67 5.56
CA GLU A 22 -15.34 -0.86 5.04
C GLU A 22 -14.37 0.28 5.43
N ASP A 23 -14.88 1.50 5.63
CA ASP A 23 -14.05 2.67 5.97
C ASP A 23 -13.68 2.77 7.46
N GLU A 24 -14.46 2.21 8.37
CA GLU A 24 -14.15 2.21 9.82
C GLU A 24 -13.07 1.19 10.23
N ILE A 25 -12.67 0.28 9.34
CA ILE A 25 -11.60 -0.71 9.58
C ILE A 25 -10.32 -0.36 8.81
N SER A 26 -10.07 0.89 8.50
CA SER A 26 -8.87 1.30 7.74
C SER A 26 -7.55 1.21 8.54
N GLY A 27 -7.57 0.62 9.73
CA GLY A 27 -6.39 0.16 10.48
C GLY A 27 -6.17 -1.36 10.43
N GLY A 28 -7.05 -2.12 9.81
CA GLY A 28 -7.02 -3.58 9.73
C GLY A 28 -6.78 -4.07 8.30
N LEU A 29 -6.01 -5.13 8.22
CA LEU A 29 -5.79 -5.95 7.05
C LEU A 29 -7.13 -6.18 6.31
N ILE A 30 -7.35 -5.54 5.16
CA ILE A 30 -8.38 -5.98 4.23
C ILE A 30 -7.82 -7.28 3.61
N ILE A 31 -8.19 -8.40 4.19
CA ILE A 31 -8.10 -9.69 3.53
C ILE A 31 -9.22 -9.63 2.47
N GLU A 32 -8.87 -9.21 1.27
CA GLU A 32 -9.78 -9.36 0.13
C GLU A 32 -10.09 -10.84 -0.02
N ASN A 33 -11.37 -11.15 -0.14
CA ASN A 33 -11.93 -12.50 -0.18
C ASN A 33 -11.16 -13.43 -1.09
N GLU A 34 -11.02 -14.69 -0.66
CA GLU A 34 -10.21 -15.78 -1.23
C GLU A 34 -10.59 -16.24 -2.67
N GLU A 35 -11.36 -15.47 -3.44
CA GLU A 35 -11.79 -15.85 -4.79
C GLU A 35 -11.09 -15.13 -5.95
N GLU A 36 -10.00 -14.38 -5.70
CA GLU A 36 -9.20 -13.87 -6.82
C GLU A 36 -8.40 -15.02 -7.44
N THR A 37 -8.84 -15.47 -8.59
CA THR A 37 -8.15 -16.49 -9.40
C THR A 37 -6.74 -16.00 -9.81
N LYS A 38 -5.79 -16.93 -9.98
CA LYS A 38 -4.38 -16.62 -10.34
C LYS A 38 -4.20 -15.69 -11.54
N SER A 39 -5.22 -15.53 -12.40
CA SER A 39 -5.21 -14.66 -13.58
C SER A 39 -5.46 -13.18 -13.29
N ASP A 40 -6.15 -12.86 -12.17
CA ASP A 40 -6.44 -11.46 -11.78
C ASP A 40 -5.24 -10.76 -11.14
N PHE A 41 -4.22 -11.54 -10.81
CA PHE A 41 -3.02 -11.07 -10.12
C PHE A 41 -2.22 -10.04 -10.94
N ASP A 42 -2.14 -10.21 -12.26
CA ASP A 42 -1.35 -9.34 -13.15
C ASP A 42 -2.14 -8.17 -13.74
N THR A 43 -3.44 -8.37 -14.01
CA THR A 43 -4.24 -7.40 -14.76
C THR A 43 -4.75 -6.22 -13.95
N ASN A 44 -4.80 -6.31 -12.62
CA ASN A 44 -5.33 -5.27 -11.72
C ASN A 44 -4.27 -4.58 -10.85
N ASN A 45 -2.98 -4.71 -11.18
CA ASN A 45 -1.89 -4.15 -10.36
C ASN A 45 -2.01 -2.62 -10.17
N TRP A 46 -2.56 -1.89 -11.13
CA TRP A 46 -2.80 -0.46 -11.06
C TRP A 46 -3.86 -0.04 -10.02
N LYS A 47 -4.72 -0.94 -9.59
CA LYS A 47 -5.73 -0.69 -8.53
C LYS A 47 -5.13 -0.81 -7.13
N ARG A 48 -3.98 -1.43 -7.00
CA ARG A 48 -3.35 -1.67 -5.70
C ARG A 48 -2.76 -0.39 -5.13
N ARG A 49 -2.85 -0.27 -3.85
CA ARG A 49 -2.22 0.79 -3.06
C ARG A 49 -1.56 0.18 -1.84
N TYR A 50 -0.49 0.81 -1.41
CA TYR A 50 0.27 0.37 -0.25
C TYR A 50 0.52 1.56 0.67
N HIS A 51 0.55 1.32 1.96
CA HIS A 51 1.00 2.33 2.89
C HIS A 51 2.48 2.64 2.66
N LEU A 52 2.82 3.91 2.74
CA LEU A 52 4.19 4.40 2.66
C LEU A 52 4.33 5.53 3.67
N VAL A 53 5.37 5.47 4.50
CA VAL A 53 5.73 6.59 5.36
C VAL A 53 6.71 7.47 4.61
N VAL A 54 6.40 8.77 4.52
CA VAL A 54 7.28 9.77 3.90
C VAL A 54 7.50 10.89 4.89
N LEU A 55 8.74 11.16 5.24
CA LEU A 55 9.15 12.19 6.20
C LEU A 55 9.96 13.26 5.50
N ALA A 56 9.72 14.51 5.85
CA ALA A 56 10.52 15.63 5.40
C ALA A 56 11.68 15.87 6.38
N LYS A 57 12.94 15.78 5.90
CA LYS A 57 14.15 16.06 6.68
C LYS A 57 14.71 17.49 6.44
N SER A 58 14.05 18.28 5.61
CA SER A 58 14.46 19.64 5.28
C SER A 58 13.26 20.50 4.88
N LYS A 59 13.44 21.84 4.81
CA LYS A 59 12.40 22.73 4.29
C LYS A 59 12.00 22.37 2.86
N ARG A 60 12.98 22.06 2.01
CA ARG A 60 12.73 21.60 0.63
C ARG A 60 11.94 20.30 0.62
N GLY A 61 12.27 19.35 1.52
CA GLY A 61 11.52 18.12 1.70
C GLY A 61 10.08 18.38 2.08
N LEU A 62 9.79 19.35 2.95
CA LEU A 62 8.43 19.71 3.32
C LEU A 62 7.64 20.28 2.12
N GLU A 63 8.24 21.13 1.30
CA GLU A 63 7.65 21.65 0.06
C GLU A 63 7.34 20.52 -0.92
N ASN A 64 8.26 19.56 -1.07
CA ASN A 64 8.10 18.38 -1.90
C ASN A 64 7.00 17.46 -1.35
N LEU A 65 6.94 17.25 -0.04
CA LEU A 65 5.87 16.46 0.61
C LEU A 65 4.49 17.06 0.34
N PHE A 66 4.32 18.37 0.49
CA PHE A 66 3.06 19.04 0.15
C PHE A 66 2.72 18.90 -1.33
N THR A 67 3.72 18.95 -2.21
CA THR A 67 3.52 18.73 -3.64
C THR A 67 3.06 17.30 -3.93
N LEU A 68 3.66 16.28 -3.30
CA LEU A 68 3.24 14.88 -3.42
C LEU A 68 1.80 14.70 -2.94
N VAL A 69 1.46 15.25 -1.76
CA VAL A 69 0.09 15.21 -1.23
C VAL A 69 -0.89 15.88 -2.21
N LYS A 70 -0.60 17.09 -2.69
CA LYS A 70 -1.44 17.76 -3.68
C LYS A 70 -1.66 16.90 -4.92
N LYS A 71 -0.58 16.39 -5.50
CA LYS A 71 -0.63 15.58 -6.73
C LYS A 71 -1.34 14.24 -6.53
N SER A 72 -1.27 13.65 -5.36
CA SER A 72 -2.01 12.43 -5.05
C SER A 72 -3.54 12.63 -5.14
N TYR A 73 -4.02 13.84 -4.83
CA TYR A 73 -5.43 14.18 -4.94
C TYR A 73 -5.83 14.71 -6.33
N THR A 74 -4.95 15.44 -7.02
CA THR A 74 -5.29 16.03 -8.34
C THR A 74 -5.09 15.04 -9.48
N ASP A 75 -3.99 14.30 -9.47
CA ASP A 75 -3.54 13.49 -10.60
C ASP A 75 -3.65 11.98 -10.31
N GLY A 76 -3.41 11.58 -9.04
CA GLY A 76 -3.35 10.18 -8.61
C GLY A 76 -4.62 9.64 -7.96
N PHE A 77 -5.69 10.41 -7.91
CA PHE A 77 -6.90 10.01 -7.20
C PHE A 77 -7.71 8.96 -7.96
N TYR A 78 -7.84 7.79 -7.35
CA TYR A 78 -8.81 6.77 -7.74
C TYR A 78 -9.36 6.12 -6.48
N ARG A 79 -10.55 6.48 -6.06
CA ARG A 79 -11.18 6.20 -4.75
C ARG A 79 -10.38 6.77 -3.57
N PHE A 80 -9.05 6.66 -3.61
CA PHE A 80 -8.10 7.15 -2.62
C PHE A 80 -6.94 7.89 -3.31
N PRO A 81 -6.31 8.87 -2.63
CA PRO A 81 -5.13 9.54 -3.16
C PRO A 81 -3.93 8.58 -3.22
N ARG A 82 -3.18 8.61 -4.32
CA ARG A 82 -2.03 7.75 -4.57
C ARG A 82 -0.90 8.52 -5.23
N ILE A 83 0.32 8.04 -5.02
CA ILE A 83 1.50 8.43 -5.78
C ILE A 83 2.15 7.18 -6.36
N ASP A 84 2.94 7.36 -7.42
CA ASP A 84 3.79 6.33 -8.00
C ASP A 84 5.27 6.60 -7.74
N PHE A 85 6.13 5.69 -8.19
CA PHE A 85 7.57 5.81 -8.03
C PHE A 85 8.17 6.96 -8.84
N ASP A 86 7.62 7.28 -10.00
CA ASP A 86 8.10 8.36 -10.86
C ASP A 86 7.85 9.73 -10.21
N LEU A 87 6.65 9.92 -9.65
CA LEU A 87 6.32 11.13 -8.92
C LEU A 87 7.15 11.27 -7.64
N LEU A 88 7.37 10.16 -6.92
CA LEU A 88 8.24 10.14 -5.75
C LEU A 88 9.68 10.52 -6.13
N LYS A 89 10.22 9.95 -7.21
CA LYS A 89 11.56 10.24 -7.73
C LYS A 89 11.72 11.70 -8.13
N LEU A 90 10.71 12.27 -8.77
CA LEU A 90 10.71 13.68 -9.20
C LEU A 90 10.77 14.65 -8.01
N HIS A 91 10.15 14.31 -6.88
CA HIS A 91 10.04 15.17 -5.70
C HIS A 91 10.82 14.66 -4.49
N ARG A 92 11.87 13.82 -4.70
CA ARG A 92 12.58 13.09 -3.62
C ARG A 92 13.44 13.96 -2.71
N GLU A 93 13.87 15.15 -3.18
CA GLU A 93 14.82 15.98 -2.46
C GLU A 93 14.32 16.33 -1.06
N GLY A 94 15.13 16.03 -0.04
CA GLY A 94 14.83 16.31 1.36
C GLY A 94 13.76 15.40 1.99
N LEU A 95 13.40 14.29 1.33
CA LEU A 95 12.50 13.26 1.85
C LEU A 95 13.27 12.03 2.35
N VAL A 96 12.67 11.36 3.32
CA VAL A 96 13.05 10.02 3.78
C VAL A 96 11.80 9.14 3.70
N VAL A 97 11.97 7.91 3.26
CA VAL A 97 10.87 6.97 3.01
C VAL A 97 11.06 5.71 3.85
N SER A 98 9.98 5.17 4.38
CA SER A 98 9.94 3.90 5.10
C SER A 98 8.81 3.00 4.58
N THR A 99 9.01 1.69 4.69
CA THR A 99 8.10 0.65 4.18
C THR A 99 6.77 0.54 4.93
N ALA A 100 6.57 1.31 5.98
CA ALA A 100 5.38 1.34 6.82
C ALA A 100 5.07 -0.03 7.50
N CYS A 101 3.80 -0.36 7.67
CA CYS A 101 3.28 -1.49 8.42
C CYS A 101 2.85 -2.67 7.52
N ILE A 102 2.02 -3.57 8.06
CA ILE A 102 1.41 -4.68 7.29
C ILE A 102 0.56 -4.24 6.10
N GLY A 103 0.10 -2.98 6.06
CA GLY A 103 -0.52 -2.38 4.88
C GLY A 103 0.50 -1.89 3.83
N GLY A 104 1.79 -2.02 4.10
CA GLY A 104 2.87 -1.63 3.20
C GLY A 104 3.13 -2.64 2.08
N TYR A 105 3.97 -2.24 1.15
CA TYR A 105 4.30 -3.06 -0.03
C TYR A 105 4.99 -4.39 0.34
N PRO A 106 5.94 -4.46 1.32
CA PRO A 106 6.59 -5.71 1.69
C PRO A 106 5.60 -6.79 2.14
N ALA A 107 4.70 -6.45 3.08
CA ALA A 107 3.73 -7.41 3.59
C ALA A 107 2.80 -7.95 2.48
N SER A 108 2.41 -7.09 1.54
CA SER A 108 1.63 -7.50 0.38
C SER A 108 2.41 -8.45 -0.55
N LEU A 109 3.71 -8.22 -0.77
CA LEU A 109 4.54 -9.13 -1.57
C LEU A 109 4.66 -10.51 -0.92
N ILE A 110 4.87 -10.56 0.39
CA ILE A 110 4.96 -11.81 1.16
C ILE A 110 3.63 -12.58 1.07
N ALA A 111 2.52 -11.93 1.42
CA ALA A 111 1.19 -12.57 1.41
C ALA A 111 0.84 -13.13 0.03
N ARG A 112 1.11 -12.36 -1.03
CA ARG A 112 0.85 -12.79 -2.41
C ARG A 112 1.79 -13.90 -2.86
N GLY A 113 3.06 -13.82 -2.50
CA GLY A 113 4.04 -14.85 -2.82
C GLY A 113 3.63 -16.19 -2.20
N GLU A 114 3.21 -16.19 -0.93
CA GLU A 114 2.70 -17.39 -0.26
C GLU A 114 1.43 -17.92 -0.90
N ALA A 115 0.45 -17.05 -1.18
CA ALA A 115 -0.79 -17.44 -1.85
C ALA A 115 -0.54 -18.03 -3.25
N ALA A 116 0.51 -17.57 -3.95
CA ALA A 116 0.94 -18.10 -5.22
C ALA A 116 1.82 -19.36 -5.12
N GLY A 117 2.14 -19.83 -3.90
CA GLY A 117 3.01 -20.98 -3.67
C GLY A 117 4.48 -20.73 -4.03
N LYS A 118 4.94 -19.47 -3.98
CA LYS A 118 6.35 -19.13 -4.17
C LYS A 118 7.22 -19.68 -3.03
N SER A 119 8.46 -20.00 -3.34
CA SER A 119 9.46 -20.34 -2.32
C SER A 119 9.85 -19.08 -1.50
N ASP A 120 10.38 -19.29 -0.28
CA ASP A 120 10.92 -18.19 0.53
C ASP A 120 12.01 -17.41 -0.24
N SER A 121 12.83 -18.10 -1.05
CA SER A 121 13.86 -17.47 -1.88
C SER A 121 13.28 -16.53 -2.93
N ASP A 122 12.17 -16.93 -3.58
CA ASP A 122 11.50 -16.10 -4.58
C ASP A 122 10.83 -14.87 -3.93
N ILE A 123 10.29 -15.04 -2.72
CA ILE A 123 9.72 -13.93 -1.95
C ILE A 123 10.81 -12.95 -1.55
N VAL A 124 11.97 -13.42 -1.11
CA VAL A 124 13.14 -12.58 -0.80
C VAL A 124 13.58 -11.79 -2.04
N LEU A 125 13.67 -12.44 -3.20
CA LEU A 125 14.01 -11.78 -4.46
C LEU A 125 12.98 -10.68 -4.84
N ASP A 126 11.69 -10.93 -4.64
CA ASP A 126 10.66 -9.90 -4.86
C ASP A 126 10.85 -8.69 -3.92
N LEU A 127 11.25 -8.93 -2.67
CA LEU A 127 11.53 -7.87 -1.69
C LEU A 127 12.81 -7.10 -2.01
N GLU A 128 13.85 -7.77 -2.51
CA GLU A 128 15.07 -7.12 -3.02
C GLU A 128 14.75 -6.20 -4.20
N ASN A 129 14.02 -6.71 -5.20
CA ASN A 129 13.58 -5.91 -6.35
C ASN A 129 12.72 -4.70 -5.94
N MET A 130 11.86 -4.87 -4.93
CA MET A 130 11.10 -3.75 -4.35
C MET A 130 12.03 -2.71 -3.71
N SER A 131 13.00 -3.17 -2.93
CA SER A 131 13.98 -2.29 -2.25
C SER A 131 14.81 -1.51 -3.27
N ASP A 132 15.26 -2.14 -4.33
CA ASP A 132 15.99 -1.50 -5.42
C ASP A 132 15.17 -0.39 -6.10
N ARG A 133 13.87 -0.61 -6.30
CA ARG A 133 12.98 0.42 -6.87
C ARG A 133 12.85 1.63 -5.94
N PHE A 134 12.76 1.43 -4.63
CA PHE A 134 12.76 2.54 -3.68
C PHE A 134 14.10 3.26 -3.65
N ILE A 135 15.20 2.50 -3.63
CA ILE A 135 16.57 3.05 -3.66
C ILE A 135 16.79 3.89 -4.92
N ASP A 136 16.36 3.40 -6.08
CA ASP A 136 16.42 4.17 -7.35
C ASP A 136 15.57 5.45 -7.29
N SER A 137 14.46 5.42 -6.56
CA SER A 137 13.56 6.57 -6.47
C SER A 137 14.06 7.64 -5.51
N VAL A 138 14.56 7.28 -4.32
CA VAL A 138 14.87 8.26 -3.24
C VAL A 138 16.33 8.29 -2.81
N GLY A 139 17.14 7.34 -3.28
CA GLY A 139 18.51 7.12 -2.81
C GLY A 139 18.55 6.20 -1.59
N ARG A 140 19.64 5.39 -1.50
CA ARG A 140 19.81 4.39 -0.45
C ARG A 140 19.77 4.99 0.96
N GLU A 141 20.37 6.16 1.12
CA GLU A 141 20.44 6.90 2.40
C GLU A 141 19.09 7.47 2.87
N ASN A 142 18.08 7.44 2.01
CA ASN A 142 16.74 7.96 2.27
C ASN A 142 15.68 6.87 2.28
N PHE A 143 16.02 5.62 2.08
CA PHE A 143 15.10 4.48 2.14
C PHE A 143 15.38 3.62 3.37
N ASN A 144 14.31 3.30 4.10
CA ASN A 144 14.39 2.50 5.33
C ASN A 144 13.38 1.35 5.31
N LEU A 145 13.83 0.18 5.75
CA LEU A 145 12.94 -0.92 6.09
C LEU A 145 12.43 -0.73 7.51
N GLU A 146 11.11 -0.75 7.69
CA GLU A 146 10.49 -0.48 8.99
C GLU A 146 10.12 -1.79 9.68
N ILE A 147 10.61 -1.95 10.90
CA ILE A 147 10.29 -3.07 11.79
C ILE A 147 9.31 -2.58 12.85
N GLN A 148 8.18 -3.26 13.00
CA GLN A 148 7.15 -2.89 13.98
C GLN A 148 6.90 -4.03 14.97
N PHE A 149 6.84 -3.70 16.25
CA PHE A 149 6.57 -4.67 17.32
C PHE A 149 5.07 -4.67 17.64
N THR A 150 4.35 -5.66 17.11
CA THR A 150 2.92 -5.87 17.35
C THR A 150 2.66 -7.35 17.60
N SER A 151 1.46 -7.70 18.09
CA SER A 151 1.04 -9.10 18.29
C SER A 151 0.53 -9.78 17.01
N LEU A 152 0.53 -9.09 15.87
CA LEU A 152 0.01 -9.62 14.61
C LEU A 152 1.03 -10.59 13.97
N SER A 153 0.59 -11.80 13.68
CA SER A 153 1.44 -12.85 13.08
C SER A 153 2.03 -12.42 11.74
N MET A 154 1.26 -11.73 10.91
CA MET A 154 1.72 -11.20 9.63
C MET A 154 2.83 -10.15 9.79
N GLN A 155 2.76 -9.30 10.83
CA GLN A 155 3.84 -8.36 11.11
C GLN A 155 5.12 -9.06 11.54
N HIS A 156 5.03 -10.11 12.38
CA HIS A 156 6.20 -10.93 12.75
C HIS A 156 6.85 -11.57 11.52
N LYS A 157 6.03 -12.11 10.62
CA LYS A 157 6.51 -12.68 9.37
C LYS A 157 7.19 -11.63 8.49
N THR A 158 6.55 -10.47 8.31
CA THR A 158 7.13 -9.35 7.56
C THR A 158 8.45 -8.92 8.16
N ASN A 159 8.53 -8.74 9.47
CA ASN A 159 9.77 -8.39 10.16
C ASN A 159 10.89 -9.40 9.89
N LYS A 160 10.57 -10.70 9.96
CA LYS A 160 11.55 -11.77 9.69
C LYS A 160 12.16 -11.65 8.29
N HIS A 161 11.33 -11.46 7.27
CA HIS A 161 11.80 -11.29 5.90
C HIS A 161 12.59 -9.99 5.72
N LEU A 162 12.14 -8.86 6.31
CA LEU A 162 12.86 -7.59 6.21
C LEU A 162 14.23 -7.63 6.88
N ILE A 163 14.36 -8.35 8.01
CA ILE A 163 15.66 -8.56 8.69
C ILE A 163 16.60 -9.40 7.84
N SER A 164 16.09 -10.35 7.06
CA SER A 164 16.93 -11.20 6.20
C SER A 164 17.47 -10.49 4.95
N LEU A 165 16.95 -9.29 4.62
CA LEU A 165 17.45 -8.44 3.52
C LEU A 165 18.69 -7.62 3.89
N HIS A 166 19.12 -7.67 5.15
CA HIS A 166 20.25 -6.90 5.67
C HIS A 166 21.51 -7.77 5.66
#